data_8120d86fcea85b90b454b641ab93cce2
#
_entry.id   8120d86fcea85b90b454b641ab93cce2
#
_cell.length_a   1.000
_cell.length_b   1.000
_cell.length_c   1.000
_cell.angle_alpha   90.00
_cell.angle_beta   90.00
_cell.angle_gamma   90.00
#
_symmetry.space_group_name_H-M   'P 1'
#
loop_
_entity.id
_entity.type
_entity.pdbx_description
1 polymer ?
#
loop_
_entity_poly.entity_id
_entity_poly.type
_entity_poly.pdbx_seq_one_letter_code
_entity_poly.pdbx_strand_id
1 'polypeptide(L)'
;MTDSKVNPSRLFLGSCVALIATSVAFATVGAIMLALKRDFVLTNEEVGWIGGAALWGFAISQLAFAPLADSIGMRALLRMSFVGHLVGSVTIIFATGFSTLFGGALIIAMANGLVEAACNPLVAALFPDNKIVKLNQFHVWFPGGVVLGGLAAFGLDAIGVGAWQVKIGLVLV
;
A
#
# COMPACT_ATOMS: atom_id res chain seq x y z
N MET A 1 19.11 26.80 -17.17
CA MET A 1 18.17 25.75 -16.77
C MET A 1 18.84 24.43 -17.08
N THR A 2 19.33 23.73 -16.06
CA THR A 2 19.99 22.43 -16.20
C THR A 2 18.93 21.42 -16.62
N ASP A 3 19.03 20.95 -17.83
CA ASP A 3 18.24 19.85 -18.37
C ASP A 3 18.57 18.58 -17.56
N SER A 4 17.86 18.36 -16.45
CA SER A 4 18.04 17.16 -15.65
C SER A 4 17.50 15.99 -16.47
N LYS A 5 18.41 15.33 -17.20
CA LYS A 5 18.06 14.15 -18.00
C LYS A 5 17.32 13.17 -17.10
N VAL A 6 16.04 12.97 -17.37
CA VAL A 6 15.22 11.94 -16.72
C VAL A 6 15.90 10.59 -16.91
N ASN A 7 16.21 9.90 -15.81
CA ASN A 7 16.77 8.55 -15.86
C ASN A 7 15.63 7.52 -15.75
N PRO A 8 15.22 6.86 -16.85
CA PRO A 8 14.09 5.94 -16.85
C PRO A 8 14.29 4.76 -15.90
N SER A 9 15.51 4.22 -15.80
CA SER A 9 15.81 3.07 -14.95
C SER A 9 15.66 3.40 -13.46
N ARG A 10 16.08 4.61 -13.03
CA ARG A 10 15.92 5.05 -11.64
C ARG A 10 14.45 5.28 -11.28
N LEU A 11 13.68 5.85 -12.19
CA LEU A 11 12.24 6.05 -11.97
C LEU A 11 11.49 4.71 -11.96
N PHE A 12 11.85 3.79 -12.83
CA PHE A 12 11.29 2.44 -12.83
C PHE A 12 11.59 1.70 -11.51
N LEU A 13 12.84 1.74 -11.04
CA LEU A 13 13.21 1.14 -9.76
C LEU A 13 12.45 1.78 -8.60
N GLY A 14 12.34 3.11 -8.58
CA GLY A 14 11.55 3.83 -7.57
C GLY A 14 10.08 3.41 -7.58
N SER A 15 9.49 3.22 -8.76
CA SER A 15 8.11 2.70 -8.89
C SER A 15 7.98 1.28 -8.34
N CYS A 16 8.94 0.40 -8.61
CA CYS A 16 8.95 -0.96 -8.06
C CYS A 16 9.05 -0.95 -6.52
N VAL A 17 9.90 -0.10 -5.95
CA VAL A 17 10.03 0.06 -4.48
C VAL A 17 8.71 0.58 -3.89
N ALA A 18 8.07 1.57 -4.52
CA ALA A 18 6.78 2.07 -4.08
C ALA A 18 5.71 0.97 -4.10
N LEU A 19 5.71 0.10 -5.12
CA LEU A 19 4.78 -1.02 -5.22
C LEU A 19 5.05 -2.09 -4.15
N ILE A 20 6.33 -2.36 -3.81
CA ILE A 20 6.70 -3.25 -2.70
C ILE A 20 6.16 -2.69 -1.38
N ALA A 21 6.33 -1.40 -1.10
CA ALA A 21 5.80 -0.76 0.11
C ALA A 21 4.27 -0.93 0.21
N THR A 22 3.55 -0.70 -0.90
CA THR A 22 2.11 -0.93 -1.02
C THR A 22 1.71 -2.35 -0.66
N SER A 23 2.41 -3.33 -1.20
CA SER A 23 2.11 -4.75 -0.98
C SER A 23 2.51 -5.24 0.40
N VAL A 24 3.58 -4.71 0.99
CA VAL A 24 3.93 -4.94 2.40
C VAL A 24 2.82 -4.40 3.31
N ALA A 25 2.28 -3.21 3.03
CA ALA A 25 1.16 -2.65 3.78
C ALA A 25 -0.07 -3.56 3.71
N PHE A 26 -0.42 -4.04 2.51
CA PHE A 26 -1.51 -4.99 2.28
C PHE A 26 -1.30 -6.29 3.08
N ALA A 27 -0.13 -6.90 2.99
CA ALA A 27 0.21 -8.13 3.69
C ALA A 27 0.18 -7.96 5.21
N THR A 28 0.66 -6.84 5.72
CA THR A 28 0.71 -6.54 7.16
C THR A 28 -0.69 -6.43 7.74
N VAL A 29 -1.61 -5.71 7.08
CA VAL A 29 -3.01 -5.63 7.52
C VAL A 29 -3.64 -7.02 7.58
N GLY A 30 -3.40 -7.87 6.57
CA GLY A 30 -3.84 -9.27 6.58
C GLY A 30 -3.25 -10.08 7.74
N ALA A 31 -1.95 -9.94 8.00
CA ALA A 31 -1.24 -10.70 9.03
C ALA A 31 -1.71 -10.38 10.45
N ILE A 32 -2.16 -9.15 10.72
CA ILE A 32 -2.64 -8.75 12.06
C ILE A 32 -4.13 -9.03 12.30
N MET A 33 -4.87 -9.44 11.28
CA MET A 33 -6.35 -9.53 11.34
C MET A 33 -6.88 -10.42 12.45
N LEU A 34 -6.24 -11.58 12.70
CA LEU A 34 -6.64 -12.48 13.78
C LEU A 34 -6.38 -11.89 15.16
N ALA A 35 -5.29 -11.14 15.32
CA ALA A 35 -5.00 -10.43 16.56
C ALA A 35 -6.00 -9.31 16.81
N LEU A 36 -6.33 -8.52 15.79
CA LEU A 36 -7.36 -7.49 15.88
C LEU A 36 -8.73 -8.08 16.24
N LYS A 37 -9.10 -9.19 15.59
CA LYS A 37 -10.36 -9.89 15.91
C LYS A 37 -10.45 -10.26 17.39
N ARG A 38 -9.39 -10.80 17.95
CA ARG A 38 -9.34 -11.21 19.35
C ARG A 38 -9.34 -10.02 20.31
N ASP A 39 -8.47 -9.04 20.04
CA ASP A 39 -8.22 -7.94 20.98
C ASP A 39 -9.40 -6.94 21.03
N PHE A 40 -10.13 -6.77 19.91
CA PHE A 40 -11.32 -5.92 19.81
C PHE A 40 -12.65 -6.70 19.84
N VAL A 41 -12.60 -8.02 20.04
CA VAL A 41 -13.80 -8.91 20.09
C VAL A 41 -14.68 -8.73 18.84
N LEU A 42 -14.05 -8.65 17.65
CA LEU A 42 -14.76 -8.42 16.40
C LEU A 42 -15.55 -9.63 15.95
N THR A 43 -16.72 -9.40 15.38
CA THR A 43 -17.50 -10.41 14.67
C THR A 43 -16.81 -10.83 13.37
N ASN A 44 -17.22 -11.98 12.80
CA ASN A 44 -16.72 -12.40 11.48
C ASN A 44 -17.08 -11.39 10.37
N GLU A 45 -18.25 -10.76 10.49
CA GLU A 45 -18.69 -9.74 9.55
C GLU A 45 -17.80 -8.50 9.61
N GLU A 46 -17.50 -7.98 10.80
CA GLU A 46 -16.60 -6.83 10.99
C GLU A 46 -15.18 -7.11 10.46
N VAL A 47 -14.66 -8.32 10.71
CA VAL A 47 -13.37 -8.77 10.12
C VAL A 47 -13.46 -8.78 8.59
N GLY A 48 -14.59 -9.26 8.04
CA GLY A 48 -14.84 -9.23 6.60
C GLY A 48 -14.87 -7.81 6.02
N TRP A 49 -15.48 -6.86 6.72
CA TRP A 49 -15.49 -5.45 6.33
C TRP A 49 -14.10 -4.82 6.36
N ILE A 50 -13.32 -5.06 7.44
CA ILE A 50 -11.95 -4.54 7.54
C ILE A 50 -11.06 -5.13 6.43
N GLY A 51 -11.13 -6.46 6.20
CA GLY A 51 -10.41 -7.10 5.10
C GLY A 51 -10.87 -6.62 3.72
N GLY A 52 -12.19 -6.42 3.56
CA GLY A 52 -12.78 -5.87 2.34
C GLY A 52 -12.35 -4.43 2.06
N ALA A 53 -12.09 -3.63 3.11
CA ALA A 53 -11.61 -2.25 2.96
C ALA A 53 -10.36 -2.16 2.08
N ALA A 54 -9.49 -3.18 2.12
CA ALA A 54 -8.30 -3.26 1.27
C ALA A 54 -8.64 -3.24 -0.22
N LEU A 55 -9.72 -3.91 -0.64
CA LEU A 55 -10.19 -3.94 -2.02
C LEU A 55 -10.99 -2.68 -2.39
N TRP A 56 -11.91 -2.27 -1.50
CA TRP A 56 -12.76 -1.10 -1.74
C TRP A 56 -11.95 0.19 -1.84
N GLY A 57 -11.06 0.45 -0.86
CA GLY A 57 -10.24 1.65 -0.85
C GLY A 57 -9.33 1.73 -2.07
N PHE A 58 -8.71 0.61 -2.45
CA PHE A 58 -7.89 0.52 -3.65
C PHE A 58 -8.69 0.86 -4.90
N ALA A 59 -9.86 0.22 -5.11
CA ALA A 59 -10.70 0.46 -6.29
C ALA A 59 -11.22 1.91 -6.34
N ILE A 60 -11.69 2.45 -5.22
CA ILE A 60 -12.17 3.84 -5.12
C ILE A 60 -11.05 4.80 -5.51
N SER A 61 -9.85 4.59 -4.96
CA SER A 61 -8.69 5.44 -5.25
C SER A 61 -8.29 5.39 -6.72
N GLN A 62 -8.25 4.19 -7.31
CA GLN A 62 -7.94 4.04 -8.74
C GLN A 62 -8.97 4.76 -9.63
N LEU A 63 -10.26 4.55 -9.37
CA LEU A 63 -11.33 5.18 -10.15
C LEU A 63 -11.31 6.71 -10.04
N ALA A 64 -11.01 7.23 -8.83
CA ALA A 64 -11.00 8.67 -8.58
C ALA A 64 -9.74 9.37 -9.10
N PHE A 65 -8.56 8.77 -8.92
CA PHE A 65 -7.29 9.47 -9.13
C PHE A 65 -6.53 9.05 -10.39
N ALA A 66 -6.75 7.86 -10.95
CA ALA A 66 -6.07 7.49 -12.18
C ALA A 66 -6.42 8.41 -13.36
N PRO A 67 -7.68 8.83 -13.57
CA PRO A 67 -8.02 9.80 -14.60
C PRO A 67 -7.45 11.21 -14.36
N LEU A 68 -7.12 11.53 -13.10
CA LEU A 68 -6.61 12.84 -12.69
C LEU A 68 -5.08 12.86 -12.55
N ALA A 69 -4.39 11.75 -12.82
CA ALA A 69 -2.97 11.60 -12.59
C ALA A 69 -2.13 12.66 -13.33
N ASP A 70 -2.51 13.01 -14.55
CA ASP A 70 -1.81 14.03 -15.35
C ASP A 70 -2.03 15.45 -14.81
N SER A 71 -3.21 15.75 -14.27
CA SER A 71 -3.55 17.08 -13.74
C SER A 71 -3.01 17.31 -12.33
N ILE A 72 -3.06 16.31 -11.46
CA ILE A 72 -2.56 16.36 -10.08
C ILE A 72 -1.03 16.22 -10.08
N GLY A 73 -0.51 15.39 -10.97
CA GLY A 73 0.90 15.06 -11.08
C GLY A 73 1.34 13.93 -10.15
N MET A 74 2.17 13.04 -10.68
CA MET A 74 2.64 11.81 -10.02
C MET A 74 3.30 12.06 -8.68
N ARG A 75 4.07 13.16 -8.53
CA ARG A 75 4.72 13.52 -7.26
C ARG A 75 3.71 13.83 -6.15
N ALA A 76 2.61 14.48 -6.50
CA ALA A 76 1.56 14.82 -5.54
C ALA A 76 0.82 13.54 -5.11
N LEU A 77 0.47 12.66 -6.05
CA LEU A 77 -0.16 11.37 -5.76
C LEU A 77 0.69 10.49 -4.83
N LEU A 78 2.01 10.40 -5.09
CA LEU A 78 2.93 9.65 -4.22
C LEU A 78 3.06 10.27 -2.82
N ARG A 79 3.07 11.61 -2.71
CA ARG A 79 3.04 12.29 -1.40
C ARG A 79 1.74 12.04 -0.65
N MET A 80 0.61 12.11 -1.35
CA MET A 80 -0.70 11.79 -0.76
C MET A 80 -0.75 10.33 -0.30
N SER A 81 -0.19 9.41 -1.08
CA SER A 81 -0.05 8.01 -0.68
C SER A 81 0.80 7.86 0.58
N PHE A 82 1.95 8.49 0.66
CA PHE A 82 2.79 8.46 1.86
C PHE A 82 2.05 8.96 3.11
N VAL A 83 1.38 10.11 2.98
CA VAL A 83 0.56 10.66 4.08
C VAL A 83 -0.58 9.72 4.44
N GLY A 84 -1.23 9.11 3.44
CA GLY A 84 -2.30 8.13 3.65
C GLY A 84 -1.81 6.89 4.41
N HIS A 85 -0.66 6.34 4.06
CA HIS A 85 -0.07 5.21 4.81
C HIS A 85 0.25 5.60 6.25
N LEU A 86 0.83 6.78 6.48
CA LEU A 86 1.13 7.28 7.82
C LEU A 86 -0.16 7.45 8.63
N VAL A 87 -1.14 8.18 8.11
CA VAL A 87 -2.40 8.46 8.80
C VAL A 87 -3.18 7.16 9.06
N GLY A 88 -3.29 6.29 8.06
CA GLY A 88 -4.01 5.03 8.20
C GLY A 88 -3.36 4.09 9.22
N SER A 89 -2.02 3.98 9.21
CA SER A 89 -1.28 3.17 10.19
C SER A 89 -1.43 3.72 11.61
N VAL A 90 -1.29 5.03 11.78
CA VAL A 90 -1.52 5.68 13.09
C VAL A 90 -2.97 5.48 13.56
N THR A 91 -3.94 5.58 12.66
CA THR A 91 -5.35 5.32 12.99
C THR A 91 -5.57 3.90 13.48
N ILE A 92 -4.92 2.90 12.85
CA ILE A 92 -4.99 1.50 13.31
C ILE A 92 -4.29 1.33 14.65
N ILE A 93 -3.08 1.88 14.84
CA ILE A 93 -2.31 1.76 16.09
C ILE A 93 -3.10 2.27 17.30
N PHE A 94 -3.81 3.38 17.12
CA PHE A 94 -4.64 3.99 18.17
C PHE A 94 -6.12 3.64 18.05
N ALA A 95 -6.46 2.55 17.36
CA ALA A 95 -7.86 2.16 17.19
C ALA A 95 -8.53 1.84 18.53
N THR A 96 -9.80 2.20 18.62
CA THR A 96 -10.65 1.95 19.79
C THR A 96 -11.78 0.96 19.52
N GLY A 97 -11.92 0.49 18.27
CA GLY A 97 -12.94 -0.47 17.84
C GLY A 97 -13.06 -0.57 16.34
N PHE A 98 -14.13 -1.27 15.90
CA PHE A 98 -14.38 -1.57 14.49
C PHE A 98 -14.27 -0.36 13.56
N SER A 99 -14.96 0.75 13.88
CA SER A 99 -15.02 1.91 12.99
C SER A 99 -13.65 2.54 12.72
N THR A 100 -12.80 2.60 13.74
CA THR A 100 -11.43 3.15 13.61
C THR A 100 -10.51 2.18 12.87
N LEU A 101 -10.65 0.87 13.11
CA LEU A 101 -9.92 -0.16 12.37
C LEU A 101 -10.30 -0.16 10.88
N PHE A 102 -11.60 -0.13 10.58
CA PHE A 102 -12.11 -0.05 9.22
C PHE A 102 -11.64 1.22 8.51
N GLY A 103 -11.78 2.38 9.17
CA GLY A 103 -11.33 3.67 8.62
C GLY A 103 -9.84 3.69 8.32
N GLY A 104 -9.01 3.20 9.25
CA GLY A 104 -7.56 3.10 9.06
C GLY A 104 -7.17 2.17 7.92
N ALA A 105 -7.80 0.98 7.83
CA ALA A 105 -7.58 0.04 6.74
C ALA A 105 -8.01 0.62 5.38
N LEU A 106 -9.13 1.33 5.33
CA LEU A 106 -9.62 1.99 4.13
C LEU A 106 -8.64 3.08 3.66
N ILE A 107 -8.11 3.89 4.58
CA ILE A 107 -7.13 4.95 4.27
C ILE A 107 -5.84 4.33 3.70
N ILE A 108 -5.31 3.25 4.31
CA ILE A 108 -4.15 2.52 3.78
C ILE A 108 -4.45 1.98 2.37
N ALA A 109 -5.62 1.40 2.17
CA ALA A 109 -6.01 0.87 0.86
C ALA A 109 -6.14 1.97 -0.21
N MET A 110 -6.68 3.13 0.14
CA MET A 110 -6.69 4.28 -0.77
C MET A 110 -5.28 4.78 -1.07
N ALA A 111 -4.39 4.80 -0.10
CA ALA A 111 -2.98 5.13 -0.30
C ALA A 111 -2.29 4.17 -1.26
N ASN A 112 -2.59 2.87 -1.16
CA ASN A 112 -2.13 1.84 -2.09
C ASN A 112 -2.59 2.14 -3.53
N GLY A 113 -3.86 2.49 -3.73
CA GLY A 113 -4.40 2.84 -5.04
C GLY A 113 -3.75 4.10 -5.65
N LEU A 114 -3.38 5.08 -4.83
CA LEU A 114 -2.67 6.29 -5.28
C LEU A 114 -1.27 5.96 -5.85
N VAL A 115 -0.55 4.99 -5.27
CA VAL A 115 0.74 4.54 -5.81
C VAL A 115 0.58 4.00 -7.23
N GLU A 116 -0.41 3.13 -7.44
CA GLU A 116 -0.63 2.58 -8.77
C GLU A 116 -1.19 3.61 -9.76
N ALA A 117 -2.07 4.50 -9.32
CA ALA A 117 -2.56 5.60 -10.13
C ALA A 117 -1.41 6.51 -10.64
N ALA A 118 -0.33 6.65 -9.85
CA ALA A 118 0.86 7.39 -10.24
C ALA A 118 1.84 6.54 -11.07
N CYS A 119 2.14 5.31 -10.63
CA CYS A 119 3.25 4.52 -11.19
C CYS A 119 2.88 3.83 -12.51
N ASN A 120 1.64 3.37 -12.70
CA ASN A 120 1.22 2.72 -13.94
C ASN A 120 1.41 3.62 -15.18
N PRO A 121 0.86 4.85 -15.23
CA PRO A 121 1.08 5.74 -16.37
C PRO A 121 2.55 6.16 -16.49
N LEU A 122 3.26 6.35 -15.36
CA LEU A 122 4.69 6.67 -15.39
C LEU A 122 5.50 5.58 -16.09
N VAL A 123 5.34 4.31 -15.69
CA VAL A 123 6.05 3.18 -16.29
C VAL A 123 5.71 3.05 -17.78
N ALA A 124 4.44 3.21 -18.15
CA ALA A 124 4.01 3.17 -19.55
C ALA A 124 4.65 4.30 -20.39
N ALA A 125 4.76 5.51 -19.83
CA ALA A 125 5.35 6.66 -20.50
C ALA A 125 6.89 6.57 -20.60
N LEU A 126 7.57 5.97 -19.61
CA LEU A 126 9.02 5.79 -19.63
C LEU A 126 9.50 4.77 -20.68
N PHE A 127 8.64 3.81 -21.04
CA PHE A 127 9.00 2.70 -21.95
C PHE A 127 7.92 2.50 -23.03
N PRO A 128 7.70 3.46 -23.93
CA PRO A 128 6.61 3.41 -24.91
C PRO A 128 6.68 2.21 -25.82
N ASP A 129 7.90 1.79 -26.24
CA ASP A 129 8.10 0.66 -27.16
C ASP A 129 7.95 -0.71 -26.49
N ASN A 130 8.08 -0.77 -25.16
CA ASN A 130 8.08 -2.01 -24.37
C ASN A 130 7.14 -1.92 -23.16
N LYS A 131 6.12 -1.05 -23.20
CA LYS A 131 5.24 -0.72 -22.05
C LYS A 131 4.62 -1.95 -21.39
N ILE A 132 4.12 -2.92 -22.18
CA ILE A 132 3.46 -4.14 -21.65
C ILE A 132 4.46 -4.97 -20.85
N VAL A 133 5.67 -5.20 -21.39
CA VAL A 133 6.71 -5.98 -20.71
C VAL A 133 7.14 -5.28 -19.42
N LYS A 134 7.31 -3.95 -19.47
CA LYS A 134 7.72 -3.16 -18.29
C LYS A 134 6.64 -3.09 -17.22
N LEU A 135 5.38 -2.96 -17.61
CA LEU A 135 4.26 -3.03 -16.65
C LEU A 135 4.18 -4.42 -16.00
N ASN A 136 4.33 -5.50 -16.77
CA ASN A 136 4.36 -6.85 -16.19
C ASN A 136 5.54 -7.01 -15.23
N GLN A 137 6.75 -6.53 -15.58
CA GLN A 137 7.90 -6.53 -14.68
C GLN A 137 7.67 -5.70 -13.42
N PHE A 138 6.98 -4.58 -13.53
CA PHE A 138 6.57 -3.75 -12.39
C PHE A 138 5.60 -4.50 -11.49
N HIS A 139 4.54 -5.10 -12.04
CA HIS A 139 3.51 -5.78 -11.25
C HIS A 139 3.97 -7.08 -10.57
N VAL A 140 5.05 -7.72 -11.02
CA VAL A 140 5.66 -8.86 -10.30
C VAL A 140 6.09 -8.49 -8.88
N TRP A 141 6.42 -7.23 -8.62
CA TRP A 141 6.82 -6.78 -7.29
C TRP A 141 5.68 -6.70 -6.28
N PHE A 142 4.42 -6.69 -6.74
CA PHE A 142 3.29 -6.74 -5.81
C PHE A 142 3.21 -8.09 -5.07
N PRO A 143 3.10 -9.26 -5.74
CA PRO A 143 3.15 -10.54 -5.03
C PRO A 143 4.48 -10.76 -4.31
N GLY A 144 5.59 -10.27 -4.86
CA GLY A 144 6.89 -10.29 -4.18
C GLY A 144 6.87 -9.56 -2.86
N GLY A 145 6.33 -8.36 -2.82
CA GLY A 145 6.21 -7.58 -1.59
C GLY A 145 5.20 -8.17 -0.59
N VAL A 146 4.12 -8.82 -1.06
CA VAL A 146 3.21 -9.58 -0.17
C VAL A 146 3.96 -10.69 0.56
N VAL A 147 4.82 -11.44 -0.16
CA VAL A 147 5.66 -12.47 0.45
C VAL A 147 6.63 -11.86 1.46
N LEU A 148 7.30 -10.75 1.10
CA LEU A 148 8.23 -10.06 2.00
C LEU A 148 7.52 -9.55 3.27
N GLY A 149 6.37 -8.93 3.14
CA GLY A 149 5.57 -8.43 4.27
C GLY A 149 5.08 -9.56 5.17
N GLY A 150 4.60 -10.66 4.58
CA GLY A 150 4.20 -11.85 5.32
C GLY A 150 5.36 -12.48 6.09
N LEU A 151 6.53 -12.63 5.44
CA LEU A 151 7.74 -13.16 6.10
C LEU A 151 8.24 -12.22 7.20
N ALA A 152 8.18 -10.90 7.01
CA ALA A 152 8.55 -9.93 8.04
C ALA A 152 7.62 -10.02 9.26
N ALA A 153 6.30 -10.10 9.03
CA ALA A 153 5.32 -10.27 10.11
C ALA A 153 5.52 -11.59 10.86
N PHE A 154 5.77 -12.69 10.14
CA PHE A 154 6.08 -14.00 10.72
C PHE A 154 7.41 -13.97 11.49
N GLY A 155 8.44 -13.34 10.95
CA GLY A 155 9.74 -13.18 11.59
C GLY A 155 9.65 -12.43 12.93
N LEU A 156 8.81 -11.40 13.02
CA LEU A 156 8.53 -10.71 14.27
C LEU A 156 7.89 -11.64 15.31
N ASP A 157 6.95 -12.50 14.92
CA ASP A 157 6.37 -13.50 15.80
C ASP A 157 7.44 -14.49 16.29
N ALA A 158 8.32 -14.97 15.40
CA ALA A 158 9.34 -15.96 15.70
C ALA A 158 10.38 -15.45 16.74
N ILE A 159 10.64 -14.15 16.77
CA ILE A 159 11.53 -13.52 17.75
C ILE A 159 10.80 -13.00 19.00
N GLY A 160 9.51 -13.35 19.17
CA GLY A 160 8.71 -12.97 20.34
C GLY A 160 8.12 -11.55 20.28
N VAL A 161 8.24 -10.84 19.17
CA VAL A 161 7.65 -9.50 18.95
C VAL A 161 6.27 -9.66 18.31
N GLY A 162 5.34 -10.29 19.03
CA GLY A 162 3.99 -10.61 18.52
C GLY A 162 2.98 -9.47 18.54
N ALA A 163 3.35 -8.29 19.06
CA ALA A 163 2.44 -7.16 19.14
C ALA A 163 2.05 -6.67 17.73
N TRP A 164 0.74 -6.67 17.42
CA TRP A 164 0.25 -6.26 16.10
C TRP A 164 0.56 -4.79 15.81
N GLN A 165 0.67 -3.93 16.83
CA GLN A 165 1.07 -2.53 16.70
C GLN A 165 2.48 -2.39 16.10
N VAL A 166 3.40 -3.28 16.48
CA VAL A 166 4.75 -3.30 15.91
C VAL A 166 4.72 -3.76 14.47
N LYS A 167 3.89 -4.77 14.16
CA LYS A 167 3.74 -5.25 12.78
C LYS A 167 3.18 -4.17 11.85
N ILE A 168 2.17 -3.40 12.29
CA ILE A 168 1.66 -2.31 11.47
C ILE A 168 2.70 -1.21 11.25
N GLY A 169 3.70 -1.10 12.11
CA GLY A 169 4.87 -0.25 11.92
C GLY A 169 5.69 -0.60 10.68
N LEU A 170 5.62 -1.84 10.15
CA LEU A 170 6.26 -2.22 8.89
C LEU A 170 5.73 -1.43 7.68
N VAL A 171 4.54 -0.85 7.79
CA VAL A 171 3.95 0.01 6.75
C VAL A 171 4.68 1.36 6.65
N LEU A 172 5.39 1.75 7.71
CA LEU A 172 6.03 3.06 7.84
C LEU A 172 7.54 3.04 7.50
N VAL A 173 8.08 1.87 7.18
CA VAL A 173 9.50 1.66 6.81
C VAL A 173 9.67 1.63 5.31
#